data_307b7bf85cffa3ba034312a9fec66ec4
#
_entry.id   307b7bf85cffa3ba034312a9fec66ec4
#
_cell.length_a   1.000
_cell.length_b   1.000
_cell.length_c   1.000
_cell.angle_alpha   90.00
_cell.angle_beta   90.00
_cell.angle_gamma   90.00
#
_symmetry.space_group_name_H-M   'P 1'
#
loop_
_entity.id
_entity.type
_entity.pdbx_description
1 polymer ?
#
loop_
_entity_poly.entity_id
_entity_poly.type
_entity_poly.pdbx_seq_one_letter_code
_entity_poly.pdbx_strand_id
1 'polypeptide(L)'
;HMILVPGGKKCYCGKQGCADAYCAASVLTDDTKETLEQFMKKVEEQDGQAVKVWKEYLNNLAILISNLRMAYDMDIILGGEVGGYLADHMITLGKKVMEYNGFEHDARYLKVCSYKREASAVGVAKHYLQAFIKTL
;
A
#
# COMPACT_ATOMS: atom_id res chain seq x y z
N HIS A 1 -12.72 -2.07 -1.71
CA HIS A 1 -13.80 -1.82 -0.74
C HIS A 1 -14.07 -3.03 0.18
N MET A 2 -13.07 -3.89 0.38
CA MET A 2 -13.05 -4.90 1.46
C MET A 2 -13.15 -4.15 2.81
N ILE A 3 -13.94 -4.66 3.74
CA ILE A 3 -14.04 -4.07 5.08
C ILE A 3 -12.77 -4.43 5.86
N LEU A 4 -12.03 -3.43 6.27
CA LEU A 4 -10.84 -3.56 7.09
C LEU A 4 -11.15 -3.32 8.57
N VAL A 5 -11.95 -2.29 8.85
CA VAL A 5 -12.36 -1.89 10.21
C VAL A 5 -13.89 -1.78 10.26
N PRO A 6 -14.61 -2.81 10.72
CA PRO A 6 -16.07 -2.76 10.81
C PRO A 6 -16.57 -1.53 11.56
N GLY A 7 -17.50 -0.78 10.97
CA GLY A 7 -18.05 0.44 11.55
C GLY A 7 -17.08 1.64 11.60
N GLY A 8 -15.93 1.54 10.94
CA GLY A 8 -14.89 2.59 10.94
C GLY A 8 -15.17 3.77 10.02
N LYS A 9 -14.10 4.38 9.48
CA LYS A 9 -14.17 5.59 8.65
C LYS A 9 -15.14 5.42 7.48
N LYS A 10 -15.88 6.48 7.13
CA LYS A 10 -16.72 6.50 5.93
C LYS A 10 -15.84 6.39 4.67
N CYS A 11 -16.28 5.57 3.73
CA CYS A 11 -15.69 5.46 2.40
C CYS A 11 -16.59 6.15 1.38
N TYR A 12 -16.02 6.67 0.31
CA TYR A 12 -16.78 7.31 -0.78
C TYR A 12 -17.77 6.36 -1.48
N CYS A 13 -17.58 5.05 -1.33
CA CYS A 13 -18.54 4.04 -1.84
C CYS A 13 -19.83 3.93 -1.01
N GLY A 14 -20.00 4.73 0.04
CA GLY A 14 -21.15 4.74 0.94
C GLY A 14 -21.04 3.77 2.13
N LYS A 15 -20.07 2.84 2.14
CA LYS A 15 -19.83 1.92 3.25
C LYS A 15 -18.94 2.55 4.33
N GLN A 16 -18.81 1.87 5.46
CA GLN A 16 -17.88 2.21 6.53
C GLN A 16 -16.81 1.13 6.69
N GLY A 17 -15.57 1.58 6.97
CA GLY A 17 -14.48 0.67 7.30
C GLY A 17 -13.78 0.01 6.12
N CYS A 18 -13.99 0.48 4.89
CA CYS A 18 -13.31 -0.06 3.71
C CYS A 18 -11.79 0.13 3.80
N ALA A 19 -11.01 -0.83 3.31
CA ALA A 19 -9.56 -0.75 3.18
C ALA A 19 -9.12 0.56 2.48
N ASP A 20 -9.85 1.02 1.49
CA ASP A 20 -9.62 2.26 0.76
C ASP A 20 -9.60 3.50 1.67
N ALA A 21 -10.47 3.55 2.68
CA ALA A 21 -10.53 4.64 3.65
C ALA A 21 -9.34 4.66 4.65
N TYR A 22 -8.45 3.66 4.59
CA TYR A 22 -7.27 3.53 5.47
C TYR A 22 -5.96 3.38 4.73
N CYS A 23 -5.98 2.87 3.49
CA CYS A 23 -4.79 2.47 2.74
C CYS A 23 -4.64 3.18 1.39
N ALA A 24 -5.57 4.08 1.00
CA ALA A 24 -5.39 4.91 -0.18
C ALA A 24 -4.34 6.01 0.08
N ALA A 25 -3.70 6.50 -0.98
CA ALA A 25 -2.73 7.61 -0.90
C ALA A 25 -3.35 8.88 -0.30
N SER A 26 -4.62 9.17 -0.63
CA SER A 26 -5.37 10.30 -0.12
C SER A 26 -5.46 10.36 1.40
N VAL A 27 -5.44 9.22 2.08
CA VAL A 27 -5.46 9.16 3.56
C VAL A 27 -4.27 9.90 4.19
N LEU A 28 -3.16 10.03 3.46
CA LEU A 28 -1.96 10.71 3.92
C LEU A 28 -1.99 12.22 3.66
N THR A 29 -2.87 12.70 2.77
CA THR A 29 -2.82 14.09 2.24
C THR A 29 -4.13 14.86 2.35
N ASP A 30 -5.28 14.20 2.51
CA ASP A 30 -6.60 14.84 2.46
C ASP A 30 -6.79 15.92 3.54
N ASP A 31 -6.30 15.69 4.75
CA ASP A 31 -6.46 16.63 5.86
C ASP A 31 -5.54 17.86 5.75
N THR A 32 -4.43 17.76 5.02
CA THR A 32 -3.39 18.79 4.97
C THR A 32 -3.35 19.57 3.66
N LYS A 33 -4.03 19.07 2.60
CA LYS A 33 -3.96 19.58 1.22
C LYS A 33 -2.51 19.61 0.66
N GLU A 34 -1.64 18.82 1.22
CA GLU A 34 -0.24 18.68 0.80
C GLU A 34 -0.13 17.63 -0.31
N THR A 35 0.95 17.67 -1.06
CA THR A 35 1.30 16.57 -1.95
C THR A 35 1.86 15.40 -1.15
N LEU A 36 1.75 14.17 -1.69
CA LEU A 36 2.35 13.00 -1.06
C LEU A 36 3.86 13.16 -0.85
N GLU A 37 4.56 13.83 -1.78
CA GLU A 37 5.98 14.13 -1.66
C GLU A 37 6.28 15.03 -0.46
N GLN A 38 5.48 16.09 -0.27
CA GLN A 38 5.62 17.00 0.88
C GLN A 38 5.35 16.27 2.19
N PHE A 39 4.33 15.42 2.23
CA PHE A 39 4.04 14.59 3.40
C PHE A 39 5.21 13.65 3.73
N MET A 40 5.73 12.92 2.73
CA MET A 40 6.84 11.98 2.95
C MET A 40 8.13 12.69 3.38
N LYS A 41 8.40 13.88 2.85
CA LYS A 41 9.51 14.71 3.33
C LYS A 41 9.39 15.03 4.82
N LYS A 42 8.19 15.37 5.30
CA LYS A 42 7.95 15.58 6.75
C LYS A 42 8.19 14.31 7.57
N VAL A 43 7.84 13.14 7.02
CA VAL A 43 8.14 11.85 7.66
C VAL A 43 9.64 11.63 7.78
N GLU A 44 10.42 11.93 6.73
CA GLU A 44 11.88 11.85 6.74
C GLU A 44 12.51 12.86 7.73
N GLU A 45 11.98 14.07 7.81
CA GLU A 45 12.37 15.12 8.76
C GLU A 45 11.92 14.83 10.20
N GLN A 46 11.28 13.68 10.44
CA GLN A 46 10.77 13.24 11.76
C GLN A 46 9.73 14.19 12.37
N ASP A 47 8.92 14.86 11.55
CA ASP A 47 7.77 15.60 12.04
C ASP A 47 6.83 14.69 12.83
N GLY A 48 6.55 15.04 14.07
CA GLY A 48 5.85 14.15 15.00
C GLY A 48 4.44 13.76 14.55
N GLN A 49 3.71 14.68 13.88
CA GLN A 49 2.37 14.41 13.38
C GLN A 49 2.44 13.55 12.11
N ALA A 50 3.31 13.87 11.17
CA ALA A 50 3.48 13.09 9.95
C ALA A 50 3.94 11.65 10.25
N VAL A 51 4.89 11.49 11.16
CA VAL A 51 5.37 10.17 11.60
C VAL A 51 4.25 9.36 12.25
N LYS A 52 3.37 10.00 13.05
CA LYS A 52 2.23 9.31 13.67
C LYS A 52 1.25 8.81 12.62
N VAL A 53 0.86 9.66 11.66
CA VAL A 53 -0.05 9.31 10.56
C VAL A 53 0.55 8.19 9.70
N TRP A 54 1.85 8.29 9.37
CA TRP A 54 2.56 7.27 8.61
C TRP A 54 2.59 5.91 9.33
N LYS A 55 2.86 5.90 10.63
CA LYS A 55 2.83 4.66 11.43
C LYS A 55 1.46 4.01 11.46
N GLU A 56 0.39 4.82 11.58
CA GLU A 56 -0.99 4.33 11.53
C GLU A 56 -1.33 3.77 10.14
N TYR A 57 -0.92 4.47 9.07
CA TYR A 57 -1.06 4.00 7.70
C TYR A 57 -0.38 2.64 7.49
N LEU A 58 0.89 2.49 7.88
CA LEU A 58 1.64 1.24 7.78
C LEU A 58 0.97 0.11 8.58
N ASN A 59 0.37 0.42 9.72
CA ASN A 59 -0.35 -0.55 10.53
C ASN A 59 -1.61 -1.06 9.80
N ASN A 60 -2.42 -0.16 9.25
CA ASN A 60 -3.61 -0.52 8.50
C ASN A 60 -3.25 -1.30 7.22
N LEU A 61 -2.18 -0.88 6.54
CA LEU A 61 -1.65 -1.59 5.38
C LEU A 61 -1.19 -3.01 5.74
N ALA A 62 -0.54 -3.19 6.89
CA ALA A 62 -0.11 -4.50 7.36
C ALA A 62 -1.31 -5.44 7.61
N ILE A 63 -2.40 -4.95 8.20
CA ILE A 63 -3.63 -5.72 8.39
C ILE A 63 -4.21 -6.13 7.03
N LEU A 64 -4.28 -5.19 6.07
CA LEU A 64 -4.78 -5.48 4.73
C LEU A 64 -3.93 -6.54 4.02
N ILE A 65 -2.60 -6.42 4.08
CA ILE A 65 -1.65 -7.37 3.50
C ILE A 65 -1.84 -8.75 4.11
N SER A 66 -1.90 -8.85 5.45
CA SER A 66 -2.13 -10.11 6.15
C SER A 66 -3.46 -10.76 5.71
N ASN A 67 -4.54 -9.99 5.65
CA ASN A 67 -5.85 -10.49 5.20
C ASN A 67 -5.81 -11.00 3.75
N LEU A 68 -5.15 -10.27 2.85
CA LEU A 68 -5.00 -10.69 1.45
C LEU A 68 -4.13 -11.94 1.32
N ARG A 69 -3.05 -12.03 2.07
CA ARG A 69 -2.18 -13.21 2.10
C ARG A 69 -2.94 -14.45 2.57
N MET A 70 -3.70 -14.32 3.66
CA MET A 70 -4.52 -15.41 4.19
C MET A 70 -5.64 -15.84 3.25
N ALA A 71 -6.21 -14.90 2.48
CA ALA A 71 -7.30 -15.19 1.56
C ALA A 71 -6.84 -15.85 0.25
N TYR A 72 -5.66 -15.48 -0.27
CA TYR A 72 -5.23 -15.84 -1.62
C TYR A 72 -3.94 -16.67 -1.67
N ASP A 73 -3.15 -16.71 -0.60
CA ASP A 73 -1.85 -17.42 -0.54
C ASP A 73 -0.91 -17.08 -1.72
N MET A 74 -0.84 -15.80 -2.07
CA MET A 74 -0.08 -15.30 -3.23
C MET A 74 0.94 -14.23 -2.82
N ASP A 75 1.95 -14.02 -3.65
CA ASP A 75 2.83 -12.85 -3.54
C ASP A 75 2.02 -11.56 -3.63
N ILE A 76 2.37 -10.58 -2.79
CA ILE A 76 1.74 -9.27 -2.75
C ILE A 76 2.73 -8.22 -3.21
N ILE A 77 2.37 -7.48 -4.26
CA ILE A 77 3.21 -6.43 -4.83
C ILE A 77 2.60 -5.08 -4.47
N LEU A 78 3.32 -4.27 -3.71
CA LEU A 78 2.95 -2.91 -3.37
C LEU A 78 3.39 -1.96 -4.49
N GLY A 79 2.43 -1.27 -5.09
CA GLY A 79 2.68 -0.34 -6.19
C GLY A 79 1.86 0.94 -6.06
N GLY A 80 1.75 1.68 -7.15
CA GLY A 80 1.05 2.95 -7.20
C GLY A 80 1.85 4.09 -6.55
N GLU A 81 1.15 5.18 -6.22
CA GLU A 81 1.80 6.43 -5.76
C GLU A 81 2.60 6.25 -4.47
N VAL A 82 2.06 5.51 -3.50
CA VAL A 82 2.72 5.27 -2.21
C VAL A 82 3.80 4.19 -2.33
N GLY A 83 3.66 3.26 -3.28
CA GLY A 83 4.57 2.12 -3.44
C GLY A 83 6.04 2.51 -3.52
N GLY A 84 6.34 3.63 -4.22
CA GLY A 84 7.69 4.14 -4.36
C GLY A 84 8.36 4.57 -3.04
N TYR A 85 7.57 4.95 -2.06
CA TYR A 85 8.05 5.36 -0.73
C TYR A 85 8.12 4.17 0.25
N LEU A 86 7.43 3.08 -0.05
CA LEU A 86 7.42 1.90 0.81
C LEU A 86 8.73 1.11 0.78
N ALA A 87 9.57 1.30 -0.25
CA ALA A 87 10.84 0.57 -0.40
C ALA A 87 11.72 0.68 0.86
N ASP A 88 11.88 1.89 1.39
CA ASP A 88 12.70 2.16 2.58
C ASP A 88 12.03 1.72 3.90
N HIS A 89 10.73 1.40 3.84
CA HIS A 89 9.94 0.98 4.98
C HIS A 89 9.59 -0.52 4.99
N MET A 90 10.09 -1.29 4.02
CA MET A 90 9.74 -2.71 3.86
C MET A 90 10.08 -3.57 5.07
N ILE A 91 11.20 -3.30 5.74
CA ILE A 91 11.59 -4.04 6.96
C ILE A 91 10.56 -3.78 8.06
N THR A 92 10.17 -2.53 8.26
CA THR A 92 9.18 -2.13 9.27
C THR A 92 7.80 -2.69 8.95
N LEU A 93 7.38 -2.60 7.69
CA LEU A 93 6.11 -3.13 7.22
C LEU A 93 6.06 -4.66 7.35
N GLY A 94 7.13 -5.35 6.94
CA GLY A 94 7.22 -6.81 7.08
C GLY A 94 7.09 -7.28 8.52
N LYS A 95 7.76 -6.61 9.47
CA LYS A 95 7.60 -6.89 10.91
C LYS A 95 6.15 -6.74 11.36
N LYS A 96 5.48 -5.65 10.96
CA LYS A 96 4.07 -5.41 11.29
C LYS A 96 3.14 -6.46 10.68
N VAL A 97 3.39 -6.88 9.46
CA VAL A 97 2.60 -7.95 8.81
C VAL A 97 2.73 -9.26 9.58
N MET A 98 3.93 -9.59 10.04
CA MET A 98 4.19 -10.79 10.84
C MET A 98 3.51 -10.74 12.22
N GLU A 99 3.26 -9.57 12.80
CA GLU A 99 2.47 -9.43 14.03
C GLU A 99 1.02 -9.91 13.85
N TYR A 100 0.48 -9.80 12.63
CA TYR A 100 -0.89 -10.21 12.30
C TYR A 100 -0.98 -11.63 11.70
N ASN A 101 0.14 -12.20 11.26
CA ASN A 101 0.19 -13.53 10.64
C ASN A 101 1.11 -14.46 11.43
N GLY A 102 0.54 -15.20 12.37
CA GLY A 102 1.28 -16.14 13.20
C GLY A 102 1.66 -17.48 12.52
N PHE A 103 1.29 -17.68 11.25
CA PHE A 103 1.56 -18.93 10.52
C PHE A 103 2.82 -18.85 9.64
N GLU A 104 3.26 -17.66 9.28
CA GLU A 104 4.45 -17.46 8.47
C GLU A 104 5.60 -16.89 9.30
N HIS A 105 6.82 -17.30 8.98
CA HIS A 105 8.03 -16.92 9.71
C HIS A 105 8.79 -15.77 9.04
N ASP A 106 8.37 -15.35 7.85
CA ASP A 106 8.95 -14.22 7.12
C ASP A 106 7.90 -13.55 6.20
N ALA A 107 8.25 -12.40 5.65
CA ALA A 107 7.42 -11.63 4.74
C ALA A 107 8.01 -11.60 3.30
N ARG A 108 8.68 -12.66 2.83
CA ARG A 108 9.32 -12.72 1.50
C ARG A 108 8.33 -12.63 0.34
N TYR A 109 7.08 -12.95 0.58
CA TYR A 109 5.99 -12.79 -0.38
C TYR A 109 5.60 -11.33 -0.61
N LEU A 110 6.05 -10.41 0.26
CA LEU A 110 5.76 -8.99 0.14
C LEU A 110 6.86 -8.31 -0.67
N LYS A 111 6.48 -7.68 -1.76
CA LYS A 111 7.39 -7.05 -2.71
C LYS A 111 6.95 -5.62 -3.02
N VAL A 112 7.88 -4.76 -3.39
CA VAL A 112 7.59 -3.42 -3.90
C VAL A 112 7.77 -3.41 -5.41
N CYS A 113 6.85 -2.74 -6.10
CA CYS A 113 6.96 -2.51 -7.53
C CYS A 113 8.16 -1.59 -7.84
N SER A 114 8.97 -1.98 -8.81
CA SER A 114 10.12 -1.18 -9.27
C SER A 114 9.70 0.13 -9.95
N TYR A 115 8.47 0.18 -10.44
CA TYR A 115 7.90 1.36 -11.09
C TYR A 115 7.06 2.14 -10.10
N LYS A 116 7.27 3.46 -10.04
CA LYS A 116 6.47 4.36 -9.19
C LYS A 116 5.13 4.66 -9.84
N ARG A 117 4.94 5.87 -10.37
CA ARG A 117 3.70 6.31 -11.02
C ARG A 117 3.43 5.61 -12.36
N GLU A 118 4.47 5.16 -13.03
CA GLU A 118 4.41 4.58 -14.37
C GLU A 118 4.01 3.10 -14.40
N ALA A 119 3.80 2.47 -13.24
CA ALA A 119 3.53 1.03 -13.15
C ALA A 119 2.39 0.57 -14.07
N SER A 120 1.28 1.30 -14.10
CA SER A 120 0.12 1.00 -14.96
C SER A 120 0.45 1.17 -16.45
N ALA A 121 1.13 2.26 -16.81
CA ALA A 121 1.52 2.53 -18.20
C ALA A 121 2.50 1.48 -18.72
N VAL A 122 3.49 1.11 -17.92
CA VAL A 122 4.46 0.04 -18.26
C VAL A 122 3.77 -1.31 -18.39
N GLY A 123 2.82 -1.63 -17.50
CA GLY A 123 2.02 -2.86 -17.58
C GLY A 123 1.24 -2.96 -18.89
N VAL A 124 0.54 -1.89 -19.27
CA VAL A 124 -0.21 -1.81 -20.54
C VAL A 124 0.72 -1.90 -21.74
N ALA A 125 1.82 -1.13 -21.76
CA ALA A 125 2.79 -1.18 -22.86
C ALA A 125 3.38 -2.58 -23.03
N LYS A 126 3.75 -3.25 -21.94
CA LYS A 126 4.25 -4.63 -21.96
C LYS A 126 3.21 -5.61 -22.50
N HIS A 127 1.94 -5.46 -22.13
CA HIS A 127 0.86 -6.30 -22.63
C HIS A 127 0.74 -6.23 -24.17
N TYR A 128 0.69 -5.01 -24.72
CA TYR A 128 0.61 -4.82 -26.17
C TYR A 128 1.87 -5.29 -26.90
N LEU A 129 3.04 -5.07 -26.34
CA LEU A 129 4.30 -5.54 -26.92
C LEU A 129 4.36 -7.06 -26.99
N GLN A 130 3.93 -7.74 -25.92
CA GLN A 130 3.85 -9.19 -25.89
C GLN A 130 2.81 -9.76 -26.88
N ALA A 131 1.66 -9.08 -27.03
CA ALA A 131 0.67 -9.44 -28.03
C ALA A 131 1.23 -9.31 -29.45
N PHE A 132 1.92 -8.20 -29.75
CA PHE A 132 2.55 -7.96 -31.05
C PHE A 132 3.63 -9.01 -31.37
N ILE A 133 4.52 -9.31 -30.43
CA ILE A 133 5.57 -10.33 -30.62
C ILE A 133 4.98 -11.72 -30.96
N LYS A 134 3.83 -12.07 -30.40
CA LYS A 134 3.14 -13.33 -30.67
C LYS A 134 2.51 -13.40 -32.09
N THR A 135 2.42 -12.28 -32.80
CA THR A 135 1.90 -12.21 -34.15
C THR A 135 2.99 -12.26 -35.24
N LEU A 136 4.25 -12.20 -34.82
CA LEU A 136 5.44 -12.37 -35.65
C LEU A 136 5.82 -13.85 -35.79
#